data_ec1e7d4624bcdd7ff3024ea42615d153
#
_entry.id   ec1e7d4624bcdd7ff3024ea42615d153
#
_cell.length_a   1.000
_cell.length_b   1.000
_cell.length_c   1.000
_cell.angle_alpha   90.00
_cell.angle_beta   90.00
_cell.angle_gamma   90.00
#
_symmetry.space_group_name_H-M   'P 1'
#
loop_
_entity.id
_entity.type
_entity.pdbx_description
1 polymer ?
#
loop_
_entity_poly.entity_id
_entity_poly.type
_entity_poly.pdbx_seq_one_letter_code
_entity_poly.pdbx_strand_id
1 'polypeptide(L)'
;MKNRSSEAGFTLVEALVAIVILVFGLIAVTNLLVVAASSNSVANQATGAATVAAQRLELLKAQPFTSLAVGGDLDSDVANFNQDDDVPGVGRIHTRWTVVSIAGDAQVYFVAVRSEGTGVLSVRRSRAEFTTFRSCTNVALGCPNP
;
A
#
# COMPACT_ATOMS: atom_id res chain seq x y z
N MET A 1 61.46 7.23 -42.35
CA MET A 1 60.34 8.19 -42.48
C MET A 1 59.44 8.04 -41.23
N LYS A 2 59.46 9.06 -40.37
CA LYS A 2 58.76 9.03 -39.09
C LYS A 2 57.36 9.67 -39.31
N ASN A 3 56.27 8.85 -39.30
CA ASN A 3 54.90 9.35 -39.41
C ASN A 3 54.64 10.18 -38.15
N ARG A 4 54.51 11.48 -38.29
CA ARG A 4 53.92 12.35 -37.26
C ARG A 4 52.43 12.18 -37.34
N SER A 5 51.85 11.42 -36.46
CA SER A 5 50.42 11.47 -36.19
C SER A 5 50.08 12.90 -35.77
N SER A 6 49.25 13.58 -36.57
CA SER A 6 48.69 14.87 -36.19
C SER A 6 47.82 14.70 -34.98
N GLU A 7 48.27 15.15 -33.81
CA GLU A 7 47.44 15.29 -32.63
C GLU A 7 46.44 16.42 -32.89
N ALA A 8 45.23 16.06 -33.30
CA ALA A 8 44.13 17.02 -33.42
C ALA A 8 43.69 17.41 -32.01
N GLY A 9 44.01 18.62 -31.60
CA GLY A 9 43.55 19.16 -30.30
C GLY A 9 42.05 19.40 -30.33
N PHE A 10 41.41 19.18 -29.17
CA PHE A 10 40.00 19.46 -28.96
C PHE A 10 39.70 20.95 -29.18
N THR A 11 38.64 21.26 -29.92
CA THR A 11 38.19 22.63 -30.09
C THR A 11 37.39 23.10 -28.88
N LEU A 12 37.46 24.40 -28.59
CA LEU A 12 36.69 24.99 -27.45
C LEU A 12 35.17 24.80 -27.64
N VAL A 13 34.70 24.83 -28.90
CA VAL A 13 33.28 24.59 -29.24
C VAL A 13 32.86 23.13 -28.95
N GLU A 14 33.72 22.15 -29.24
CA GLU A 14 33.45 20.75 -28.99
C GLU A 14 33.36 20.44 -27.48
N ALA A 15 34.24 21.04 -26.67
CA ALA A 15 34.16 20.97 -25.22
C ALA A 15 32.86 21.59 -24.70
N LEU A 16 32.44 22.72 -25.28
CA LEU A 16 31.20 23.40 -24.85
C LEU A 16 29.96 22.57 -25.19
N VAL A 17 29.89 21.98 -26.39
CA VAL A 17 28.81 21.07 -26.79
C VAL A 17 28.78 19.83 -25.92
N ALA A 18 29.93 19.24 -25.60
CA ALA A 18 30.03 18.07 -24.74
C ALA A 18 29.50 18.36 -23.32
N ILE A 19 29.81 19.54 -22.75
CA ILE A 19 29.29 19.96 -21.44
C ILE A 19 27.77 20.11 -21.48
N VAL A 20 27.22 20.73 -22.53
CA VAL A 20 25.77 20.90 -22.68
C VAL A 20 25.07 19.53 -22.71
N ILE A 21 25.55 18.59 -23.51
CA ILE A 21 25.00 17.23 -23.61
C ILE A 21 25.08 16.51 -22.22
N LEU A 22 26.24 16.66 -21.54
CA LEU A 22 26.46 16.09 -20.21
C LEU A 22 25.43 16.62 -19.20
N VAL A 23 25.19 17.93 -19.17
CA VAL A 23 24.24 18.56 -18.23
C VAL A 23 22.81 18.05 -18.49
N PHE A 24 22.36 17.99 -19.74
CA PHE A 24 21.06 17.44 -20.08
C PHE A 24 20.95 15.97 -19.71
N GLY A 25 21.98 15.17 -19.93
CA GLY A 25 22.04 13.77 -19.52
C GLY A 25 21.93 13.59 -18.01
N LEU A 26 22.63 14.41 -17.21
CA LEU A 26 22.54 14.38 -15.76
C LEU A 26 21.15 14.76 -15.24
N ILE A 27 20.50 15.77 -15.81
CA ILE A 27 19.14 16.17 -15.45
C ILE A 27 18.15 15.01 -15.72
N ALA A 28 18.26 14.36 -16.86
CA ALA A 28 17.41 13.22 -17.21
C ALA A 28 17.57 12.06 -16.22
N VAL A 29 18.80 11.71 -15.86
CA VAL A 29 19.09 10.64 -14.88
C VAL A 29 18.57 11.01 -13.49
N THR A 30 18.72 12.26 -13.07
CA THR A 30 18.23 12.73 -11.76
C THR A 30 16.70 12.58 -11.67
N ASN A 31 15.96 12.97 -12.70
CA ASN A 31 14.50 12.80 -12.75
C ASN A 31 14.10 11.32 -12.67
N LEU A 32 14.80 10.43 -13.36
CA LEU A 32 14.55 8.98 -13.26
C LEU A 32 14.78 8.44 -11.85
N LEU A 33 15.82 8.88 -11.16
CA LEU A 33 16.10 8.48 -9.77
C LEU A 33 15.00 8.92 -8.82
N VAL A 34 14.48 10.14 -8.96
CA VAL A 34 13.36 10.64 -8.14
C VAL A 34 12.10 9.81 -8.36
N VAL A 35 11.75 9.51 -9.61
CA VAL A 35 10.60 8.66 -9.95
C VAL A 35 10.78 7.23 -9.40
N ALA A 36 11.96 6.65 -9.54
CA ALA A 36 12.26 5.31 -9.01
C ALA A 36 12.15 5.26 -7.48
N ALA A 37 12.69 6.26 -6.78
CA ALA A 37 12.61 6.34 -5.33
C ALA A 37 11.16 6.49 -4.84
N SER A 38 10.36 7.34 -5.49
CA SER A 38 8.94 7.51 -5.13
C SER A 38 8.12 6.25 -5.40
N SER A 39 8.36 5.56 -6.51
CA SER A 39 7.70 4.28 -6.84
C SER A 39 8.03 3.20 -5.83
N ASN A 40 9.29 3.10 -5.39
CA ASN A 40 9.71 2.14 -4.38
C ASN A 40 9.04 2.41 -3.01
N SER A 41 8.94 3.69 -2.62
CA SER A 41 8.23 4.08 -1.39
C SER A 41 6.74 3.67 -1.43
N VAL A 42 6.06 3.93 -2.54
CA VAL A 42 4.64 3.53 -2.72
C VAL A 42 4.49 2.01 -2.68
N ALA A 43 5.37 1.26 -3.34
CA ALA A 43 5.34 -0.21 -3.34
C ALA A 43 5.54 -0.77 -1.93
N ASN A 44 6.48 -0.20 -1.15
CA ASN A 44 6.72 -0.60 0.22
C ASN A 44 5.49 -0.35 1.11
N GLN A 45 4.85 0.82 0.98
CA GLN A 45 3.60 1.13 1.70
C GLN A 45 2.45 0.21 1.28
N ALA A 46 2.31 -0.13 0.00
CA ALA A 46 1.28 -1.05 -0.47
C ALA A 46 1.46 -2.46 0.13
N THR A 47 2.71 -2.94 0.21
CA THR A 47 3.03 -4.21 0.86
C THR A 47 2.73 -4.17 2.36
N GLY A 48 3.08 -3.08 3.04
CA GLY A 48 2.75 -2.86 4.45
C GLY A 48 1.24 -2.84 4.69
N ALA A 49 0.49 -2.10 3.86
CA ALA A 49 -0.96 -2.05 3.93
C ALA A 49 -1.59 -3.44 3.74
N ALA A 50 -1.09 -4.24 2.79
CA ALA A 50 -1.57 -5.61 2.58
C ALA A 50 -1.30 -6.51 3.80
N THR A 51 -0.13 -6.38 4.40
CA THR A 51 0.23 -7.16 5.60
C THR A 51 -0.68 -6.81 6.78
N VAL A 52 -0.88 -5.52 7.06
CA VAL A 52 -1.74 -5.05 8.17
C VAL A 52 -3.19 -5.43 7.93
N ALA A 53 -3.71 -5.28 6.69
CA ALA A 53 -5.07 -5.67 6.35
C ALA A 53 -5.30 -7.19 6.54
N ALA A 54 -4.34 -8.02 6.10
CA ALA A 54 -4.41 -9.47 6.29
C ALA A 54 -4.37 -9.84 7.78
N GLN A 55 -3.47 -9.23 8.57
CA GLN A 55 -3.42 -9.42 10.01
C GLN A 55 -4.74 -9.07 10.68
N ARG A 56 -5.33 -7.91 10.34
CA ARG A 56 -6.60 -7.49 10.92
C ARG A 56 -7.73 -8.45 10.57
N LEU A 57 -7.78 -8.89 9.31
CA LEU A 57 -8.76 -9.87 8.86
C LEU A 57 -8.67 -11.19 9.66
N GLU A 58 -7.45 -11.69 9.88
CA GLU A 58 -7.24 -12.92 10.66
C GLU A 58 -7.61 -12.73 12.14
N LEU A 59 -7.35 -11.56 12.73
CA LEU A 59 -7.80 -11.23 14.07
C LEU A 59 -9.33 -11.22 14.17
N LEU A 60 -10.04 -10.63 13.21
CA LEU A 60 -11.51 -10.64 13.16
C LEU A 60 -12.05 -12.06 12.95
N LYS A 61 -11.38 -12.88 12.17
CA LYS A 61 -11.73 -14.30 12.00
C LYS A 61 -11.49 -15.13 13.25
N ALA A 62 -10.51 -14.81 14.05
CA ALA A 62 -10.20 -15.51 15.30
C ALA A 62 -11.14 -15.19 16.45
N GLN A 63 -11.86 -14.06 16.41
CA GLN A 63 -12.83 -13.69 17.45
C GLN A 63 -14.01 -14.67 17.48
N PRO A 64 -14.65 -14.93 18.64
CA PRO A 64 -15.91 -15.66 18.70
C PRO A 64 -16.97 -14.96 17.82
N PHE A 65 -17.81 -15.75 17.13
CA PHE A 65 -18.80 -15.20 16.20
C PHE A 65 -19.76 -14.21 16.90
N THR A 66 -20.18 -14.53 18.11
CA THR A 66 -21.10 -13.72 18.93
C THR A 66 -20.50 -12.42 19.45
N SER A 67 -19.17 -12.31 19.49
CA SER A 67 -18.47 -11.10 19.93
C SER A 67 -18.11 -10.17 18.78
N LEU A 68 -18.37 -10.57 17.53
CA LEU A 68 -18.08 -9.78 16.37
C LEU A 68 -19.12 -8.67 16.22
N ALA A 69 -18.73 -7.43 16.49
CA ALA A 69 -19.62 -6.29 16.36
C ALA A 69 -19.96 -6.05 14.87
N VAL A 70 -21.26 -5.93 14.58
CA VAL A 70 -21.76 -5.56 13.24
C VAL A 70 -21.72 -4.04 13.10
N GLY A 71 -21.24 -3.54 11.98
CA GLY A 71 -21.09 -2.13 11.68
C GLY A 71 -19.80 -1.81 10.97
N GLY A 72 -19.39 -0.54 11.06
CA GLY A 72 -18.20 -0.03 10.39
C GLY A 72 -18.44 0.42 8.95
N ASP A 73 -17.47 1.14 8.41
CA ASP A 73 -17.48 1.65 7.05
C ASP A 73 -16.03 1.67 6.54
N LEU A 74 -15.84 1.40 5.26
CA LEU A 74 -14.51 1.42 4.65
C LEU A 74 -14.11 2.82 4.17
N ASP A 75 -15.06 3.72 3.96
CA ASP A 75 -14.83 5.04 3.39
C ASP A 75 -14.81 6.15 4.46
N SER A 76 -15.35 5.88 5.65
CA SER A 76 -15.37 6.80 6.79
C SER A 76 -14.91 6.15 8.09
N ASP A 77 -14.39 6.98 9.01
CA ASP A 77 -13.96 6.51 10.32
C ASP A 77 -15.17 6.33 11.24
N VAL A 78 -15.41 5.08 11.62
CA VAL A 78 -16.43 4.71 12.59
C VAL A 78 -15.75 4.24 13.87
N ALA A 79 -16.17 4.75 15.00
CA ALA A 79 -15.62 4.37 16.30
C ALA A 79 -15.62 2.85 16.51
N ASN A 80 -14.50 2.29 16.94
CA ASN A 80 -14.24 0.85 17.10
C ASN A 80 -14.13 0.05 15.79
N PHE A 81 -14.18 0.69 14.61
CA PHE A 81 -14.02 0.05 13.30
C PHE A 81 -12.86 0.65 12.47
N ASN A 82 -11.94 1.31 13.13
CA ASN A 82 -10.72 1.82 12.54
C ASN A 82 -9.54 1.68 13.52
N GLN A 83 -8.32 1.70 12.98
CA GLN A 83 -7.07 1.62 13.73
C GLN A 83 -5.93 2.21 12.92
N ASP A 84 -5.03 2.92 13.60
CA ASP A 84 -3.76 3.36 13.05
C ASP A 84 -2.62 2.48 13.58
N ASP A 85 -1.81 1.97 12.66
CA ASP A 85 -0.62 1.18 12.97
C ASP A 85 0.63 1.88 12.42
N ASP A 86 1.66 2.02 13.25
CA ASP A 86 2.96 2.54 12.82
C ASP A 86 3.91 1.38 12.52
N VAL A 87 4.15 1.15 11.22
CA VAL A 87 4.92 -0.01 10.73
C VAL A 87 6.36 0.42 10.48
N PRO A 88 7.36 -0.13 11.21
CA PRO A 88 8.76 0.23 11.02
C PRO A 88 9.22 0.07 9.56
N GLY A 89 9.84 1.12 9.01
CA GLY A 89 10.34 1.14 7.64
C GLY A 89 9.27 1.36 6.55
N VAL A 90 7.99 1.38 6.91
CA VAL A 90 6.86 1.62 5.99
C VAL A 90 6.19 2.95 6.27
N GLY A 91 5.96 3.27 7.56
CA GLY A 91 5.24 4.43 8.03
C GLY A 91 3.87 4.07 8.61
N ARG A 92 3.02 5.09 8.77
CA ARG A 92 1.70 4.91 9.34
C ARG A 92 0.73 4.31 8.31
N ILE A 93 0.01 3.28 8.74
CA ILE A 93 -1.05 2.60 7.99
C ILE A 93 -2.36 2.83 8.74
N HIS A 94 -3.36 3.34 8.04
CA HIS A 94 -4.71 3.50 8.54
C HIS A 94 -5.58 2.34 8.05
N THR A 95 -6.22 1.63 8.98
CA THR A 95 -7.03 0.43 8.70
C THR A 95 -8.47 0.67 9.11
N ARG A 96 -9.41 0.39 8.20
CA ARG A 96 -10.84 0.38 8.45
C ARG A 96 -11.40 -1.00 8.17
N TRP A 97 -12.48 -1.35 8.87
CA TRP A 97 -13.18 -2.60 8.57
C TRP A 97 -14.68 -2.42 8.72
N THR A 98 -15.40 -3.28 8.03
CA THR A 98 -16.85 -3.38 8.13
C THR A 98 -17.26 -4.83 8.33
N VAL A 99 -18.28 -5.05 9.16
CA VAL A 99 -18.91 -6.34 9.39
C VAL A 99 -20.39 -6.17 9.13
N VAL A 100 -20.91 -6.87 8.14
CA VAL A 100 -22.31 -6.78 7.72
C VAL A 100 -22.97 -8.15 7.84
N SER A 101 -24.12 -8.20 8.51
CA SER A 101 -24.95 -9.40 8.50
C SER A 101 -25.65 -9.53 7.15
N ILE A 102 -25.69 -10.74 6.60
CA ILE A 102 -26.39 -10.97 5.34
C ILE A 102 -27.88 -11.03 5.60
N ALA A 103 -28.65 -10.25 4.84
CA ALA A 103 -30.11 -10.23 4.97
C ALA A 103 -30.70 -11.62 4.71
N GLY A 104 -31.47 -12.14 5.68
CA GLY A 104 -32.09 -13.47 5.62
C GLY A 104 -31.26 -14.59 6.24
N ASP A 105 -30.00 -14.31 6.65
CA ASP A 105 -29.16 -15.31 7.31
C ASP A 105 -28.34 -14.68 8.45
N ALA A 106 -28.83 -14.82 9.67
CA ALA A 106 -28.16 -14.33 10.88
C ALA A 106 -26.87 -15.10 11.21
N GLN A 107 -26.61 -16.19 10.53
CA GLN A 107 -25.44 -17.05 10.75
C GLN A 107 -24.27 -16.71 9.84
N VAL A 108 -24.42 -15.75 8.92
CA VAL A 108 -23.36 -15.37 7.98
C VAL A 108 -23.08 -13.87 8.05
N TYR A 109 -21.81 -13.55 8.29
CA TYR A 109 -21.30 -12.20 8.23
C TYR A 109 -20.37 -12.04 7.04
N PHE A 110 -20.52 -10.94 6.32
CA PHE A 110 -19.53 -10.42 5.38
C PHE A 110 -18.57 -9.51 6.16
N VAL A 111 -17.29 -9.76 6.05
CA VAL A 111 -16.24 -8.96 6.68
C VAL A 111 -15.33 -8.41 5.59
N ALA A 112 -15.14 -7.12 5.56
CA ALA A 112 -14.19 -6.45 4.70
C ALA A 112 -13.23 -5.60 5.53
N VAL A 113 -11.95 -5.62 5.17
CA VAL A 113 -10.88 -4.86 5.82
C VAL A 113 -10.12 -4.11 4.74
N ARG A 114 -9.92 -2.83 4.94
CA ARG A 114 -9.14 -1.95 4.07
C ARG A 114 -8.04 -1.28 4.88
N SER A 115 -6.81 -1.36 4.40
CA SER A 115 -5.66 -0.65 4.96
C SER A 115 -5.05 0.28 3.92
N GLU A 116 -4.68 1.48 4.32
CA GLU A 116 -4.15 2.53 3.47
C GLU A 116 -2.93 3.18 4.12
N GLY A 117 -1.87 3.43 3.33
CA GLY A 117 -0.76 4.26 3.79
C GLY A 117 -1.17 5.74 3.89
N THR A 118 -0.77 6.42 4.95
CA THR A 118 -1.17 7.82 5.23
C THR A 118 -0.22 8.88 4.67
N GLY A 119 0.71 8.53 3.77
CA GLY A 119 1.66 9.49 3.16
C GLY A 119 1.02 10.36 2.06
N VAL A 120 1.56 11.55 1.85
CA VAL A 120 1.05 12.58 0.91
C VAL A 120 0.87 12.08 -0.54
N LEU A 121 1.63 11.06 -0.95
CA LEU A 121 1.56 10.47 -2.30
C LEU A 121 0.84 9.12 -2.35
N SER A 122 0.37 8.61 -1.22
CA SER A 122 0.06 7.19 -1.05
C SER A 122 -1.43 6.84 -0.96
N VAL A 123 -2.30 7.75 -0.54
CA VAL A 123 -3.70 7.49 -0.16
C VAL A 123 -4.53 6.67 -1.16
N ARG A 124 -4.22 6.70 -2.46
CA ARG A 124 -4.89 5.87 -3.47
C ARG A 124 -4.02 4.76 -4.06
N ARG A 125 -2.70 4.84 -3.90
CA ARG A 125 -1.75 3.93 -4.55
C ARG A 125 -1.20 2.85 -3.61
N SER A 126 -1.31 3.07 -2.30
CA SER A 126 -0.85 2.14 -1.26
C SER A 126 -2.03 1.61 -0.44
N ARG A 127 -3.07 1.11 -1.12
CA ARG A 127 -4.27 0.54 -0.52
C ARG A 127 -4.35 -0.95 -0.77
N ALA A 128 -4.72 -1.70 0.27
CA ALA A 128 -5.07 -3.11 0.18
C ALA A 128 -6.44 -3.33 0.81
N GLU A 129 -7.24 -4.20 0.19
CA GLU A 129 -8.55 -4.58 0.67
C GLU A 129 -8.72 -6.08 0.59
N PHE A 130 -9.16 -6.68 1.69
CA PHE A 130 -9.45 -8.11 1.79
C PHE A 130 -10.88 -8.31 2.30
N THR A 131 -11.56 -9.27 1.74
CA THR A 131 -12.91 -9.62 2.11
C THR A 131 -13.03 -11.10 2.41
N THR A 132 -13.95 -11.45 3.31
CA THR A 132 -14.26 -12.84 3.63
C THR A 132 -15.71 -12.97 4.08
N PHE A 133 -16.25 -14.18 3.95
CA PHE A 133 -17.48 -14.57 4.61
C PHE A 133 -17.16 -15.41 5.83
N ARG A 134 -17.89 -15.19 6.90
CA ARG A 134 -17.79 -15.95 8.12
C ARG A 134 -19.14 -16.52 8.49
N SER A 135 -19.25 -17.84 8.53
CA SER A 135 -20.46 -18.53 8.93
C SER A 135 -20.32 -19.19 10.30
N CYS A 136 -21.39 -19.26 11.02
CA CYS A 136 -21.52 -19.95 12.29
C CYS A 136 -22.47 -21.11 12.12
N THR A 137 -21.99 -22.35 12.27
CA THR A 137 -22.78 -23.56 12.01
C THR A 137 -23.12 -24.36 13.26
N ASN A 138 -22.60 -23.95 14.43
CA ASN A 138 -22.77 -24.74 15.65
C ASN A 138 -23.44 -23.91 16.74
N VAL A 139 -24.72 -24.21 17.00
CA VAL A 139 -25.52 -23.54 18.02
C VAL A 139 -24.94 -23.75 19.45
N ALA A 140 -24.24 -24.85 19.71
CA ALA A 140 -23.59 -25.09 21.01
C ALA A 140 -22.40 -24.13 21.26
N LEU A 141 -21.85 -23.48 20.22
CA LEU A 141 -20.82 -22.45 20.30
C LEU A 141 -21.39 -21.02 20.31
N GLY A 142 -22.70 -20.86 20.54
CA GLY A 142 -23.37 -19.57 20.63
C GLY A 142 -23.79 -18.98 19.29
N CYS A 143 -23.90 -19.79 18.24
CA CYS A 143 -24.47 -19.33 16.98
C CYS A 143 -25.95 -19.01 17.12
N PRO A 144 -26.47 -17.96 16.44
CA PRO A 144 -27.89 -17.72 16.35
C PRO A 144 -28.60 -18.94 15.76
N ASN A 145 -29.81 -19.22 16.29
CA ASN A 145 -30.65 -20.27 15.71
C ASN A 145 -31.13 -19.82 14.30
N PRO A 146 -31.17 -20.71 13.32
CA PRO A 146 -31.65 -20.37 11.95
C PRO A 146 -33.12 -19.91 11.95
#